data_df26a2ec1b0b477b7724e94491916c65
#
_entry.id   df26a2ec1b0b477b7724e94491916c65
#
_cell.length_a   1.000
_cell.length_b   1.000
_cell.length_c   1.000
_cell.angle_alpha   90.00
_cell.angle_beta   90.00
_cell.angle_gamma   90.00
#
_symmetry.space_group_name_H-M   'P 1'
#
loop_
_entity.id
_entity.type
_entity.pdbx_description
1 polymer ?
#
loop_
_entity_poly.entity_id
_entity_poly.type
_entity_poly.pdbx_seq_one_letter_code
_entity_poly.pdbx_strand_id
1 'polypeptide(L)' 'GDINRRLLEKVEELTLYIININKENKQLQQDNKSLEERLSVVEKKQSAKN' A
#
# COMPACT_ATOMS: atom_id res chain seq x y z
N GLY A 1 5.49 29.52 21.47
CA GLY A 1 6.92 29.46 21.54
C GLY A 1 7.53 28.46 20.58
N ASP A 2 8.81 28.29 20.68
CA ASP A 2 9.58 27.38 19.81
C ASP A 2 9.14 25.91 19.94
N ILE A 3 8.73 25.52 21.15
CA ILE A 3 8.28 24.15 21.41
C ILE A 3 7.01 23.85 20.60
N ASN A 4 6.06 24.78 20.59
CA ASN A 4 4.82 24.60 19.85
C ASN A 4 5.07 24.54 18.33
N ARG A 5 5.98 25.38 17.85
CA ARG A 5 6.34 25.38 16.43
C ARG A 5 6.96 24.02 16.05
N ARG A 6 7.88 23.52 16.86
CA ARG A 6 8.50 22.21 16.61
C ARG A 6 7.50 21.07 16.63
N LEU A 7 6.54 21.13 17.56
CA LEU A 7 5.47 20.12 17.62
C LEU A 7 4.62 20.16 16.37
N LEU A 8 4.24 21.36 15.88
CA LEU A 8 3.46 21.50 14.67
C LEU A 8 4.22 20.97 13.45
N GLU A 9 5.52 21.25 13.36
CA GLU A 9 6.36 20.72 12.29
C GLU A 9 6.39 19.20 12.31
N LYS A 10 6.53 18.62 13.52
CA LYS A 10 6.53 17.15 13.65
C LYS A 10 5.19 16.55 13.32
N VAL A 11 4.08 17.18 13.69
CA VAL A 11 2.75 16.71 13.33
C VAL A 11 2.58 16.75 11.81
N GLU A 12 3.05 17.79 11.15
CA GLU A 12 2.99 17.88 9.69
C GLU A 12 3.81 16.76 9.03
N GLU A 13 5.04 16.55 9.49
CA GLU A 13 5.90 15.49 8.95
C GLU A 13 5.26 14.11 9.13
N LEU A 14 4.71 13.85 10.32
CA LEU A 14 4.02 12.59 10.59
C LEU A 14 2.79 12.42 9.74
N THR A 15 2.03 13.48 9.53
CA THR A 15 0.84 13.46 8.69
C THR A 15 1.20 13.11 7.25
N LEU A 16 2.25 13.74 6.70
CA LEU A 16 2.73 13.43 5.35
C LEU A 16 3.21 11.99 5.25
N TYR A 17 3.88 11.50 6.28
CA TYR A 17 4.35 10.13 6.32
C TYR A 17 3.18 9.15 6.30
N ILE A 18 2.14 9.41 7.07
CA ILE A 18 0.93 8.58 7.10
C ILE A 18 0.24 8.57 5.73
N ILE A 19 0.15 9.74 5.08
CA ILE A 19 -0.44 9.84 3.75
C ILE A 19 0.34 8.97 2.76
N ASN A 20 1.67 9.01 2.81
CA ASN A 20 2.51 8.19 1.94
C ASN A 20 2.33 6.70 2.21
N ILE A 21 2.27 6.30 3.47
CA ILE A 21 2.02 4.91 3.85
C ILE A 21 0.66 4.45 3.33
N ASN A 22 -0.36 5.28 3.44
CA ASN A 22 -1.70 4.94 2.95
C ASN A 22 -1.70 4.74 1.42
N LYS A 23 -0.98 5.58 0.69
CA LYS A 23 -0.84 5.43 -0.76
C LYS A 23 -0.14 4.11 -1.11
N GLU A 24 0.95 3.81 -0.42
CA GLU A 24 1.69 2.56 -0.63
C GLU A 24 0.81 1.35 -0.31
N ASN A 25 0.03 1.41 0.77
CA ASN A 25 -0.88 0.33 1.12
C ASN A 25 -1.94 0.09 0.06
N LYS A 26 -2.52 1.15 -0.49
CA LYS A 26 -3.48 1.02 -1.57
C LYS A 26 -2.85 0.39 -2.81
N GLN A 27 -1.63 0.80 -3.13
CA GLN A 27 -0.89 0.25 -4.25
C GLN A 27 -0.62 -1.24 -4.04
N LEU A 28 -0.18 -1.62 -2.84
CA LEU A 28 0.06 -3.02 -2.49
C LEU A 28 -1.21 -3.85 -2.57
N GLN A 29 -2.34 -3.32 -2.13
CA GLN A 29 -3.62 -4.02 -2.26
C GLN A 29 -3.99 -4.27 -3.71
N GLN A 30 -3.79 -3.28 -4.58
CA GLN A 30 -4.03 -3.42 -6.00
C GLN A 30 -3.10 -4.45 -6.63
N ASP A 31 -1.82 -4.40 -6.27
CA ASP A 31 -0.82 -5.36 -6.76
C ASP A 31 -1.16 -6.77 -6.31
N ASN A 32 -1.55 -6.93 -5.04
CA ASN A 32 -1.94 -8.24 -4.52
C ASN A 32 -3.15 -8.80 -5.24
N LYS A 33 -4.15 -7.96 -5.48
CA LYS A 33 -5.34 -8.38 -6.22
C LYS A 33 -4.99 -8.81 -7.64
N SER A 34 -4.14 -8.06 -8.30
CA SER A 34 -3.67 -8.38 -9.64
C SER A 34 -2.92 -9.71 -9.66
N LEU A 35 -2.03 -9.92 -8.68
CA LEU A 35 -1.30 -11.18 -8.56
C LEU A 35 -2.21 -12.36 -8.29
N GLU A 36 -3.22 -12.19 -7.45
CA GLU A 36 -4.21 -13.24 -7.18
C GLU A 36 -4.97 -13.62 -8.44
N GLU A 37 -5.36 -12.64 -9.24
CA GLU A 37 -6.05 -12.88 -10.52
C GLU A 37 -5.15 -13.65 -11.48
N ARG A 38 -3.89 -13.26 -11.59
CA ARG A 38 -2.91 -13.94 -12.45
C ARG A 38 -2.64 -15.36 -11.97
N LEU A 39 -2.52 -15.54 -10.66
CA LEU A 39 -2.34 -16.85 -10.08
C LEU A 39 -3.54 -17.76 -10.37
N SER A 40 -4.75 -17.24 -10.24
CA SER A 40 -5.97 -17.97 -10.55
C SER A 40 -5.98 -18.45 -12.00
N VAL A 41 -5.55 -17.61 -12.95
CA VAL A 41 -5.46 -17.97 -14.34
C VAL A 41 -4.46 -19.12 -14.55
N VAL A 42 -3.29 -19.01 -13.91
CA VAL A 42 -2.26 -20.06 -14.01
C VAL A 42 -2.77 -21.38 -13.44
N GLU A 43 -3.43 -21.34 -12.29
CA GLU A 43 -4.01 -22.54 -11.67
C GLU A 43 -5.03 -23.21 -12.56
N LYS A 44 -5.90 -22.44 -13.20
CA LYS A 44 -6.88 -22.95 -14.15
C LYS A 44 -6.22 -23.61 -15.36
N LYS A 45 -5.16 -23.01 -15.88
CA LYS A 45 -4.41 -23.58 -16.99
C LYS A 45 -3.75 -24.89 -16.61
N GLN A 46 -3.20 -24.98 -15.42
CA GLN A 46 -2.60 -26.21 -14.94
C GLN A 46 -3.62 -27.31 -14.74
N SER A 47 -4.78 -26.98 -14.20
CA SER A 47 -5.88 -27.94 -14.04
C SER A 47 -6.40 -28.44 -15.40
N ALA A 48 -6.46 -27.55 -16.39
CA ALA A 48 -6.95 -27.90 -17.72
C ALA A 48 -6.00 -28.85 -18.47
N LYS A 49 -4.71 -28.85 -18.14
CA LYS A 49 -3.72 -29.73 -18.76
C LYS A 49 -3.74 -31.14 -18.22
N ASN A 50 -4.33 -31.32 -17.06
CA ASN A 50 -4.47 -32.62 -16.43
C ASN A 50 -5.81 -33.25 -16.78
#